data_bf403a45221931611e5dbe9a1d039b1d
#
_entry.id   bf403a45221931611e5dbe9a1d039b1d
#
_cell.length_a   1.000
_cell.length_b   1.000
_cell.length_c   1.000
_cell.angle_alpha   90.00
_cell.angle_beta   90.00
_cell.angle_gamma   90.00
#
_symmetry.space_group_name_H-M   'P 1'
#
loop_
_entity.id
_entity.type
_entity.pdbx_description
1 polymer ?
#
loop_
_entity_poly.entity_id
_entity_poly.type
_entity_poly.pdbx_seq_one_letter_code
_entity_poly.pdbx_strand_id
1 'polypeptide(L)'
;MSSEDSHEGAAEKETGADDAKAASRPPPKSLNDRVSGNKKKKSRDEVQKELRELSKPEEKPPADLSKIYLRAGALLVVVWLIALFTNHWVGWYGFAVAGALTIAGIVGLLWLRRYMARTQALGSILKGADTAEGRKEALSRIDSEFKKGDTQAVIAKAQLQMQDDPRAALATLEAVNLDKELGPIAGQIRAMRAMIHLTMGETQEARALADKLDLGKQQEPKTRVMFAAVASEAWARTGAGRKAVDTLDLFNPEADDMGELRAQLWRSRAFAYAAVNDTKGIARAVKKLSEINPHLLGMFVGQKKVHPLLEREARQVVMKMNIVPRKIVRQKM
;
A
#
# COMPACT_ATOMS: atom_id res chain seq x y z
N MET A 1 0.34 -5.11 -76.06
CA MET A 1 0.88 -3.90 -76.71
C MET A 1 1.84 -3.33 -75.65
N SER A 2 3.08 -3.70 -75.79
CA SER A 2 4.20 -2.98 -76.45
C SER A 2 4.62 -1.85 -75.57
N SER A 3 5.82 -1.63 -75.14
CA SER A 3 7.20 -2.05 -75.54
C SER A 3 8.11 -1.45 -74.44
N GLU A 4 9.10 -2.24 -73.86
CA GLU A 4 10.51 -2.14 -74.30
C GLU A 4 11.04 -0.72 -74.34
N ASP A 5 12.10 -0.36 -73.63
CA ASP A 5 13.51 -0.57 -73.92
C ASP A 5 14.40 -0.06 -72.78
N SER A 6 15.28 -0.84 -72.33
CA SER A 6 16.74 -0.88 -72.36
C SER A 6 17.49 0.44 -72.44
N HIS A 7 18.38 0.72 -71.54
CA HIS A 7 19.76 1.09 -71.90
C HIS A 7 20.76 0.79 -70.74
N GLU A 8 21.71 -0.10 -71.12
CA GLU A 8 23.00 -0.36 -70.51
C GLU A 8 23.89 0.90 -70.53
N GLY A 9 24.86 0.96 -69.63
CA GLY A 9 25.98 1.89 -69.76
C GLY A 9 26.90 1.82 -68.58
N ALA A 10 27.89 0.97 -68.66
CA ALA A 10 29.05 0.77 -67.82
C ALA A 10 29.85 2.02 -67.52
N ALA A 11 30.47 2.08 -66.31
CA ALA A 11 31.91 2.39 -66.20
C ALA A 11 32.41 2.06 -64.81
N GLU A 12 33.41 1.24 -64.80
CA GLU A 12 34.32 0.76 -63.77
C GLU A 12 35.16 1.88 -63.14
N LYS A 13 35.67 1.49 -61.93
CA LYS A 13 36.94 1.88 -61.26
C LYS A 13 36.95 3.22 -60.51
N GLU A 14 37.13 3.12 -59.19
CA GLU A 14 38.41 3.19 -58.49
C GLU A 14 38.21 3.04 -56.97
N THR A 15 38.74 1.96 -56.45
CA THR A 15 39.73 1.83 -55.38
C THR A 15 39.37 2.53 -54.05
N GLY A 16 38.99 1.82 -52.97
CA GLY A 16 39.94 0.99 -52.22
C GLY A 16 40.85 1.83 -51.34
N ALA A 17 40.37 2.35 -50.17
CA ALA A 17 41.20 2.72 -49.05
C ALA A 17 40.51 3.27 -47.80
N ASP A 18 39.18 3.18 -47.65
CA ASP A 18 38.49 3.72 -46.46
C ASP A 18 37.71 2.70 -45.58
N ASP A 19 37.77 1.40 -45.89
CA ASP A 19 37.06 0.36 -45.14
C ASP A 19 37.75 -0.14 -43.87
N ALA A 20 38.93 0.40 -43.49
CA ALA A 20 39.68 -0.06 -42.35
C ALA A 20 39.47 0.78 -41.04
N LYS A 21 38.62 1.80 -41.05
CA LYS A 21 38.40 2.69 -39.90
C LYS A 21 37.00 2.64 -39.31
N ALA A 22 36.13 1.82 -39.88
CA ALA A 22 34.70 1.70 -39.39
C ALA A 22 34.50 0.61 -38.31
N ALA A 23 35.51 -0.19 -38.00
CA ALA A 23 35.39 -1.35 -37.10
C ALA A 23 35.61 -1.08 -35.60
N SER A 24 35.73 0.16 -35.16
CA SER A 24 36.00 0.49 -33.74
C SER A 24 35.02 1.41 -33.08
N ARG A 25 33.81 1.60 -33.64
CA ARG A 25 32.74 2.31 -32.91
C ARG A 25 31.91 1.30 -32.12
N PRO A 26 31.89 1.41 -30.75
CA PRO A 26 30.97 0.59 -29.98
C PRO A 26 29.53 0.89 -30.39
N PRO A 27 28.65 -0.12 -30.38
CA PRO A 27 27.24 0.07 -30.76
C PRO A 27 26.59 1.15 -29.90
N PRO A 28 25.67 1.95 -30.45
CA PRO A 28 25.01 2.99 -29.70
C PRO A 28 24.27 2.36 -28.52
N LYS A 29 24.57 2.84 -27.29
CA LYS A 29 23.90 2.40 -26.06
C LYS A 29 22.38 2.55 -26.25
N SER A 30 21.63 1.48 -25.97
CA SER A 30 20.18 1.48 -26.07
C SER A 30 19.58 2.56 -25.16
N LEU A 31 18.40 3.06 -25.50
CA LEU A 31 17.69 4.05 -24.68
C LEU A 31 17.48 3.56 -23.24
N ASN A 32 17.40 2.25 -23.02
CA ASN A 32 17.33 1.62 -21.71
C ASN A 32 18.61 1.81 -20.89
N ASP A 33 19.80 1.86 -21.54
CA ASP A 33 21.07 2.07 -20.85
C ASP A 33 21.28 3.53 -20.42
N ARG A 34 20.55 4.48 -21.04
CA ARG A 34 20.61 5.90 -20.68
C ARG A 34 19.71 6.26 -19.51
N VAL A 35 18.64 5.49 -19.27
CA VAL A 35 17.70 5.68 -18.15
C VAL A 35 18.15 4.92 -16.90
N SER A 36 18.99 3.89 -17.06
CA SER A 36 19.63 3.18 -15.97
C SER A 36 20.86 3.93 -15.49
N GLY A 37 20.69 5.11 -14.94
CA GLY A 37 21.71 5.76 -14.13
C GLY A 37 22.03 4.87 -12.95
N ASN A 38 23.18 4.21 -13.04
CA ASN A 38 24.03 3.51 -12.08
C ASN A 38 23.53 3.40 -10.61
N LYS A 39 22.27 3.04 -10.37
CA LYS A 39 21.82 2.50 -9.11
C LYS A 39 22.17 1.01 -9.15
N LYS A 40 23.31 0.62 -8.56
CA LYS A 40 23.62 -0.77 -8.24
C LYS A 40 22.33 -1.42 -7.78
N LYS A 41 21.84 -2.44 -8.51
CA LYS A 41 20.72 -3.25 -8.05
C LYS A 41 21.13 -3.79 -6.69
N LYS A 42 20.56 -3.22 -5.62
CA LYS A 42 20.80 -3.71 -4.26
C LYS A 42 20.53 -5.21 -4.26
N SER A 43 21.41 -5.97 -3.63
CA SER A 43 21.19 -7.40 -3.45
C SER A 43 19.87 -7.63 -2.73
N ARG A 44 19.22 -8.76 -2.98
CA ARG A 44 18.00 -9.19 -2.27
C ARG A 44 18.17 -9.11 -0.75
N ASP A 45 19.37 -9.49 -0.28
CA ASP A 45 19.74 -9.48 1.15
C ASP A 45 19.90 -8.05 1.68
N GLU A 46 20.44 -7.13 0.88
CA GLU A 46 20.55 -5.70 1.27
C GLU A 46 19.19 -5.04 1.36
N VAL A 47 18.28 -5.30 0.41
CA VAL A 47 16.90 -4.81 0.44
C VAL A 47 16.14 -5.39 1.64
N GLN A 48 16.34 -6.68 1.92
CA GLN A 48 15.75 -7.35 3.07
C GLN A 48 16.28 -6.82 4.40
N LYS A 49 17.59 -6.52 4.47
CA LYS A 49 18.23 -5.93 5.65
C LYS A 49 17.73 -4.49 5.86
N GLU A 50 17.67 -3.68 4.82
CA GLU A 50 17.12 -2.32 4.86
C GLU A 50 15.65 -2.30 5.27
N LEU A 51 14.84 -3.24 4.74
CA LEU A 51 13.44 -3.42 5.16
C LEU A 51 13.32 -3.91 6.59
N ARG A 52 14.22 -4.78 7.07
CA ARG A 52 14.26 -5.21 8.47
C ARG A 52 14.69 -4.07 9.39
N GLU A 53 15.62 -3.23 8.98
CA GLU A 53 16.04 -2.05 9.75
C GLU A 53 14.92 -1.01 9.81
N LEU A 54 14.18 -0.82 8.70
CA LEU A 54 12.99 0.05 8.64
C LEU A 54 11.78 -0.56 9.35
N SER A 55 11.72 -1.89 9.49
CA SER A 55 10.62 -2.61 10.15
C SER A 55 10.89 -2.93 11.60
N LYS A 56 12.09 -2.63 12.14
CA LYS A 56 12.25 -2.67 13.60
C LYS A 56 11.18 -1.74 14.15
N PRO A 57 10.25 -2.24 14.98
CA PRO A 57 9.37 -1.36 15.69
C PRO A 57 10.30 -0.50 16.56
N GLU A 58 10.51 0.75 16.16
CA GLU A 58 10.75 1.73 17.17
C GLU A 58 9.46 1.64 18.00
N GLU A 59 9.53 0.95 19.12
CA GLU A 59 8.58 1.15 20.22
C GLU A 59 8.67 2.61 20.59
N LYS A 60 8.06 3.45 19.75
CA LYS A 60 7.77 4.83 20.16
C LYS A 60 6.77 4.67 21.28
N PRO A 61 7.21 4.89 22.53
CA PRO A 61 6.27 4.90 23.65
C PRO A 61 5.13 5.83 23.23
N PRO A 62 3.89 5.55 23.64
CA PRO A 62 2.75 6.39 23.30
C PRO A 62 3.16 7.83 23.51
N ALA A 63 3.05 8.67 22.49
CA ALA A 63 3.62 10.01 22.46
C ALA A 63 3.22 10.71 23.75
N ASP A 64 4.18 10.85 24.64
CA ASP A 64 3.98 11.40 25.97
C ASP A 64 3.72 12.90 25.76
N LEU A 65 2.43 13.23 25.69
CA LEU A 65 1.98 14.60 25.40
C LEU A 65 2.62 15.60 26.35
N SER A 66 2.91 15.18 27.58
CA SER A 66 3.59 16.02 28.56
C SER A 66 4.99 16.41 28.09
N LYS A 67 5.74 15.50 27.48
CA LYS A 67 7.07 15.78 26.91
C LYS A 67 7.00 16.70 25.69
N ILE A 68 5.95 16.57 24.88
CA ILE A 68 5.73 17.46 23.72
C ILE A 68 5.43 18.88 24.22
N TYR A 69 4.53 19.03 25.20
CA TYR A 69 4.23 20.33 25.80
C TYR A 69 5.43 20.95 26.50
N LEU A 70 6.23 20.15 27.22
CA LEU A 70 7.44 20.62 27.88
C LEU A 70 8.48 21.13 26.87
N ARG A 71 8.71 20.39 25.78
CA ARG A 71 9.63 20.79 24.70
C ARG A 71 9.14 22.02 23.96
N ALA A 72 7.85 22.10 23.66
CA ALA A 72 7.25 23.28 23.02
C ALA A 72 7.36 24.51 23.95
N GLY A 73 7.10 24.35 25.23
CA GLY A 73 7.27 25.41 26.23
C GLY A 73 8.72 25.87 26.34
N ALA A 74 9.69 24.94 26.41
CA ALA A 74 11.11 25.27 26.44
C ALA A 74 11.57 26.03 25.19
N LEU A 75 11.15 25.61 24.00
CA LEU A 75 11.43 26.33 22.75
C LEU A 75 10.85 27.76 22.78
N LEU A 76 9.65 27.93 23.32
CA LEU A 76 8.99 29.21 23.42
C LEU A 76 9.77 30.17 24.35
N VAL A 77 10.25 29.64 25.48
CA VAL A 77 11.12 30.41 26.42
C VAL A 77 12.41 30.84 25.72
N VAL A 78 13.06 29.95 24.96
CA VAL A 78 14.27 30.27 24.18
C VAL A 78 14.00 31.38 23.16
N VAL A 79 12.89 31.32 22.41
CA VAL A 79 12.49 32.38 21.46
C VAL A 79 12.34 33.73 22.14
N TRP A 80 11.72 33.77 23.32
CA TRP A 80 11.55 35.02 24.08
C TRP A 80 12.88 35.53 24.66
N LEU A 81 13.79 34.64 25.13
CA LEU A 81 15.12 35.03 25.56
C LEU A 81 15.93 35.62 24.40
N ILE A 82 15.88 35.04 23.23
CA ILE A 82 16.52 35.57 22.01
C ILE A 82 15.93 36.96 21.68
N ALA A 83 14.62 37.11 21.72
CA ALA A 83 13.95 38.39 21.45
C ALA A 83 14.39 39.48 22.45
N LEU A 84 14.52 39.14 23.73
CA LEU A 84 15.05 40.05 24.77
C LEU A 84 16.50 40.45 24.49
N PHE A 85 17.36 39.46 24.14
CA PHE A 85 18.79 39.71 23.91
C PHE A 85 19.02 40.55 22.63
N THR A 86 18.25 40.31 21.59
CA THR A 86 18.36 41.01 20.29
C THR A 86 17.64 42.37 20.27
N ASN A 87 16.84 42.69 21.30
CA ASN A 87 16.07 43.95 21.40
C ASN A 87 16.95 45.20 21.24
N HIS A 88 18.22 45.14 21.72
CA HIS A 88 19.16 46.24 21.60
C HIS A 88 19.57 46.56 20.15
N TRP A 89 19.53 45.54 19.25
CA TRP A 89 19.98 45.65 17.87
C TRP A 89 18.82 45.80 16.87
N VAL A 90 17.69 45.14 17.12
CA VAL A 90 16.55 44.98 16.21
C VAL A 90 15.33 45.82 16.70
N GLY A 91 15.41 46.36 17.93
CA GLY A 91 14.31 47.13 18.51
C GLY A 91 13.06 46.25 18.73
N TRP A 92 11.87 46.84 18.72
CA TRP A 92 10.61 46.18 19.04
C TRP A 92 10.21 45.05 18.02
N TYR A 93 10.81 45.02 16.83
CA TYR A 93 10.55 43.98 15.83
C TYR A 93 10.86 42.58 16.35
N GLY A 94 11.86 42.40 17.24
CA GLY A 94 12.16 41.12 17.88
C GLY A 94 10.98 40.59 18.69
N PHE A 95 10.28 41.44 19.41
CA PHE A 95 9.08 41.08 20.18
C PHE A 95 7.89 40.78 19.27
N ALA A 96 7.71 41.50 18.16
CA ALA A 96 6.66 41.23 17.21
C ALA A 96 6.81 39.83 16.57
N VAL A 97 8.03 39.46 16.21
CA VAL A 97 8.32 38.11 15.66
C VAL A 97 8.10 37.02 16.72
N ALA A 98 8.59 37.23 17.96
CA ALA A 98 8.37 36.28 19.04
C ALA A 98 6.88 36.09 19.35
N GLY A 99 6.11 37.18 19.33
CA GLY A 99 4.65 37.17 19.49
C GLY A 99 3.95 36.39 18.40
N ALA A 100 4.31 36.64 17.13
CA ALA A 100 3.76 35.91 15.98
C ALA A 100 4.05 34.41 16.05
N LEU A 101 5.28 34.01 16.39
CA LEU A 101 5.66 32.60 16.59
C LEU A 101 4.91 31.96 17.75
N THR A 102 4.67 32.71 18.83
CA THR A 102 3.87 32.22 19.97
C THR A 102 2.42 31.95 19.56
N ILE A 103 1.81 32.87 18.85
CA ILE A 103 0.44 32.71 18.33
C ILE A 103 0.37 31.50 17.38
N ALA A 104 1.30 31.38 16.44
CA ALA A 104 1.38 30.26 15.52
C ALA A 104 1.54 28.92 16.26
N GLY A 105 2.38 28.89 17.32
CA GLY A 105 2.56 27.73 18.19
C GLY A 105 1.28 27.32 18.91
N ILE A 106 0.56 28.30 19.50
CA ILE A 106 -0.72 28.05 20.19
C ILE A 106 -1.77 27.52 19.20
N VAL A 107 -1.91 28.15 18.04
CA VAL A 107 -2.83 27.71 16.98
C VAL A 107 -2.48 26.27 16.53
N GLY A 108 -1.19 25.99 16.32
CA GLY A 108 -0.72 24.64 15.96
C GLY A 108 -1.04 23.59 17.05
N LEU A 109 -0.84 23.92 18.32
CA LEU A 109 -1.18 23.04 19.45
C LEU A 109 -2.68 22.78 19.57
N LEU A 110 -3.50 23.82 19.39
CA LEU A 110 -4.96 23.68 19.40
C LEU A 110 -5.45 22.84 18.22
N TRP A 111 -4.86 23.04 17.05
CA TRP A 111 -5.15 22.23 15.88
C TRP A 111 -4.75 20.74 16.08
N LEU A 112 -3.55 20.49 16.61
CA LEU A 112 -3.06 19.15 16.92
C LEU A 112 -3.96 18.45 17.96
N ARG A 113 -4.35 19.18 19.03
CA ARG A 113 -5.28 18.64 20.05
C ARG A 113 -6.63 18.28 19.44
N ARG A 114 -7.19 19.13 18.56
CA ARG A 114 -8.43 18.82 17.84
C ARG A 114 -8.29 17.62 16.92
N TYR A 115 -7.15 17.52 16.23
CA TYR A 115 -6.87 16.38 15.34
C TYR A 115 -6.80 15.07 16.14
N MET A 116 -6.07 15.05 17.26
CA MET A 116 -5.98 13.86 18.11
C MET A 116 -7.30 13.47 18.76
N ALA A 117 -8.10 14.44 19.20
CA ALA A 117 -9.43 14.17 19.75
C ALA A 117 -10.35 13.50 18.71
N ARG A 118 -10.28 13.92 17.44
CA ARG A 118 -11.05 13.30 16.35
C ARG A 118 -10.62 11.87 16.06
N THR A 119 -9.31 11.60 16.00
CA THR A 119 -8.81 10.23 15.79
C THR A 119 -9.16 9.29 16.94
N GLN A 120 -9.13 9.79 18.18
CA GLN A 120 -9.58 9.03 19.35
C GLN A 120 -11.09 8.76 19.31
N ALA A 121 -11.90 9.74 18.93
CA ALA A 121 -13.35 9.56 18.76
C ALA A 121 -13.67 8.50 17.71
N LEU A 122 -13.02 8.54 16.54
CA LEU A 122 -13.17 7.48 15.52
C LEU A 122 -12.74 6.12 16.05
N GLY A 123 -11.62 6.04 16.76
CA GLY A 123 -11.15 4.80 17.37
C GLY A 123 -12.13 4.22 18.39
N SER A 124 -12.80 5.06 19.19
CA SER A 124 -13.82 4.61 20.16
C SER A 124 -15.10 4.12 19.48
N ILE A 125 -15.52 4.78 18.39
CA ILE A 125 -16.67 4.37 17.58
C ILE A 125 -16.38 3.01 16.92
N LEU A 126 -15.20 2.80 16.37
CA LEU A 126 -14.83 1.53 15.72
C LEU A 126 -14.74 0.36 16.72
N LYS A 127 -14.28 0.60 17.95
CA LYS A 127 -14.22 -0.44 19.01
C LYS A 127 -15.58 -0.99 19.40
N GLY A 128 -16.65 -0.22 19.25
CA GLY A 128 -18.03 -0.67 19.53
C GLY A 128 -18.72 -1.39 18.36
N ALA A 129 -18.05 -1.54 17.22
CA ALA A 129 -18.66 -2.00 15.98
C ALA A 129 -18.48 -3.51 15.69
N ASP A 130 -18.26 -4.33 16.72
CA ASP A 130 -18.05 -5.78 16.55
C ASP A 130 -19.33 -6.52 16.14
N THR A 131 -20.51 -6.01 16.49
CA THR A 131 -21.81 -6.58 16.12
C THR A 131 -22.45 -5.84 14.94
N ALA A 132 -23.44 -6.45 14.28
CA ALA A 132 -24.17 -5.82 13.18
C ALA A 132 -24.92 -4.55 13.63
N GLU A 133 -25.52 -4.58 14.82
CA GLU A 133 -26.16 -3.43 15.44
C GLU A 133 -25.14 -2.33 15.79
N GLY A 134 -24.00 -2.71 16.41
CA GLY A 134 -22.93 -1.79 16.74
C GLY A 134 -22.35 -1.10 15.49
N ARG A 135 -22.24 -1.82 14.35
CA ARG A 135 -21.80 -1.21 13.08
C ARG A 135 -22.80 -0.19 12.55
N LYS A 136 -24.11 -0.46 12.62
CA LYS A 136 -25.15 0.51 12.21
C LYS A 136 -25.12 1.77 13.06
N GLU A 137 -24.97 1.60 14.38
CA GLU A 137 -24.81 2.74 15.29
C GLU A 137 -23.55 3.53 15.00
N ALA A 138 -22.41 2.84 14.81
CA ALA A 138 -21.14 3.45 14.45
C ALA A 138 -21.24 4.27 13.14
N LEU A 139 -21.90 3.73 12.11
CA LEU A 139 -22.13 4.44 10.86
C LEU A 139 -22.97 5.70 11.07
N SER A 140 -24.05 5.62 11.86
CA SER A 140 -24.92 6.77 12.18
C SER A 140 -24.13 7.85 12.94
N ARG A 141 -23.29 7.45 13.90
CA ARG A 141 -22.44 8.38 14.66
C ARG A 141 -21.39 9.04 13.77
N ILE A 142 -20.74 8.30 12.87
CA ILE A 142 -19.79 8.90 11.92
C ILE A 142 -20.48 9.94 11.04
N ASP A 143 -21.68 9.64 10.53
CA ASP A 143 -22.42 10.57 9.66
C ASP A 143 -22.93 11.82 10.39
N SER A 144 -23.16 11.75 11.73
CA SER A 144 -23.62 12.89 12.54
C SER A 144 -22.49 13.71 13.14
N GLU A 145 -21.41 13.08 13.61
CA GLU A 145 -20.31 13.73 14.34
C GLU A 145 -19.22 14.31 13.43
N PHE A 146 -19.08 13.77 12.19
CA PHE A 146 -18.02 14.16 11.28
C PHE A 146 -18.53 14.91 10.06
N LYS A 147 -17.72 15.87 9.57
CA LYS A 147 -18.07 16.63 8.38
C LYS A 147 -18.02 15.75 7.13
N LYS A 148 -18.94 15.98 6.19
CA LYS A 148 -18.87 15.39 4.85
C LYS A 148 -17.53 15.80 4.21
N GLY A 149 -16.71 14.80 3.81
CA GLY A 149 -15.38 15.03 3.23
C GLY A 149 -14.21 14.97 4.23
N ASP A 150 -14.45 14.65 5.50
CA ASP A 150 -13.37 14.26 6.42
C ASP A 150 -12.86 12.89 6.01
N THR A 151 -11.66 12.85 5.42
CA THR A 151 -11.09 11.65 4.82
C THR A 151 -10.90 10.52 5.83
N GLN A 152 -10.59 10.83 7.08
CA GLN A 152 -10.46 9.82 8.14
C GLN A 152 -11.82 9.19 8.47
N ALA A 153 -12.87 10.00 8.54
CA ALA A 153 -14.24 9.51 8.74
C ALA A 153 -14.72 8.67 7.54
N VAL A 154 -14.38 9.07 6.31
CA VAL A 154 -14.69 8.30 5.10
C VAL A 154 -13.99 6.94 5.11
N ILE A 155 -12.70 6.87 5.50
CA ILE A 155 -11.98 5.62 5.64
C ILE A 155 -12.62 4.72 6.71
N ALA A 156 -12.94 5.27 7.88
CA ALA A 156 -13.59 4.53 8.95
C ALA A 156 -14.98 4.01 8.53
N LYS A 157 -15.77 4.85 7.85
CA LYS A 157 -17.08 4.46 7.29
C LYS A 157 -16.96 3.32 6.30
N ALA A 158 -16.00 3.41 5.36
CA ALA A 158 -15.76 2.36 4.38
C ALA A 158 -15.29 1.04 5.04
N GLN A 159 -14.47 1.09 6.10
CA GLN A 159 -14.09 -0.10 6.85
C GLN A 159 -15.28 -0.83 7.48
N LEU A 160 -16.23 -0.08 8.06
CA LEU A 160 -17.45 -0.64 8.61
C LEU A 160 -18.35 -1.25 7.52
N GLN A 161 -18.54 -0.52 6.42
CA GLN A 161 -19.37 -0.96 5.29
C GLN A 161 -18.80 -2.20 4.59
N MET A 162 -17.46 -2.36 4.55
CA MET A 162 -16.81 -3.45 3.84
C MET A 162 -17.22 -4.84 4.34
N GLN A 163 -17.63 -4.98 5.59
CA GLN A 163 -18.08 -6.25 6.16
C GLN A 163 -19.48 -6.65 5.69
N ASP A 164 -20.38 -5.68 5.53
CA ASP A 164 -21.78 -5.91 5.23
C ASP A 164 -22.10 -5.63 3.74
N ASP A 165 -21.57 -4.56 3.18
CA ASP A 165 -21.77 -4.15 1.77
C ASP A 165 -20.47 -3.59 1.16
N PRO A 166 -19.65 -4.46 0.53
CA PRO A 166 -18.41 -4.02 -0.13
C PRO A 166 -18.62 -2.99 -1.24
N ARG A 167 -19.79 -2.99 -1.90
CA ARG A 167 -20.08 -2.00 -2.96
C ARG A 167 -20.35 -0.62 -2.40
N ALA A 168 -21.09 -0.52 -1.29
CA ALA A 168 -21.29 0.74 -0.59
C ALA A 168 -19.95 1.28 -0.04
N ALA A 169 -19.09 0.41 0.48
CA ALA A 169 -17.73 0.78 0.90
C ALA A 169 -16.89 1.35 -0.25
N LEU A 170 -16.95 0.71 -1.43
CA LEU A 170 -16.26 1.17 -2.62
C LEU A 170 -16.76 2.56 -3.05
N ALA A 171 -18.08 2.74 -3.17
CA ALA A 171 -18.68 4.03 -3.52
C ALA A 171 -18.30 5.14 -2.53
N THR A 172 -18.24 4.82 -1.24
CA THR A 172 -17.81 5.76 -0.19
C THR A 172 -16.36 6.21 -0.41
N LEU A 173 -15.45 5.29 -0.76
CA LEU A 173 -14.03 5.61 -1.04
C LEU A 173 -13.85 6.32 -2.39
N GLU A 174 -14.67 6.02 -3.38
CA GLU A 174 -14.62 6.65 -4.72
C GLU A 174 -15.03 8.13 -4.69
N ALA A 175 -15.84 8.53 -3.73
CA ALA A 175 -16.20 9.92 -3.53
C ALA A 175 -15.02 10.81 -3.11
N VAL A 176 -13.89 10.22 -2.65
CA VAL A 176 -12.69 10.96 -2.25
C VAL A 176 -11.83 11.29 -3.46
N ASN A 177 -11.51 12.58 -3.61
CA ASN A 177 -10.58 13.04 -4.65
C ASN A 177 -9.13 12.79 -4.21
N LEU A 178 -8.51 11.73 -4.76
CA LEU A 178 -7.16 11.28 -4.39
C LEU A 178 -6.05 12.28 -4.75
N ASP A 179 -6.29 13.19 -5.69
CA ASP A 179 -5.27 14.18 -6.11
C ASP A 179 -5.12 15.32 -5.09
N LYS A 180 -6.14 15.51 -4.24
CA LYS A 180 -6.11 16.50 -3.15
C LYS A 180 -5.58 15.93 -1.84
N GLU A 181 -5.44 14.61 -1.75
CA GLU A 181 -5.02 13.94 -0.54
C GLU A 181 -3.49 13.81 -0.45
N LEU A 182 -2.99 13.81 0.79
CA LEU A 182 -1.59 13.52 1.04
C LEU A 182 -1.23 12.11 0.54
N GLY A 183 -0.04 11.95 -0.03
CA GLY A 183 0.41 10.69 -0.64
C GLY A 183 0.16 9.42 0.19
N PRO A 184 0.46 9.40 1.50
CA PRO A 184 0.17 8.25 2.36
C PRO A 184 -1.32 7.92 2.47
N ILE A 185 -2.19 8.93 2.62
CA ILE A 185 -3.64 8.78 2.72
C ILE A 185 -4.21 8.31 1.38
N ALA A 186 -3.82 8.94 0.28
CA ALA A 186 -4.19 8.51 -1.07
C ALA A 186 -3.77 7.04 -1.33
N GLY A 187 -2.59 6.63 -0.87
CA GLY A 187 -2.12 5.25 -0.92
C GLY A 187 -3.01 4.29 -0.13
N GLN A 188 -3.40 4.66 1.08
CA GLN A 188 -4.30 3.87 1.92
C GLN A 188 -5.67 3.67 1.26
N ILE A 189 -6.27 4.73 0.72
CA ILE A 189 -7.54 4.64 0.01
C ILE A 189 -7.42 3.75 -1.23
N ARG A 190 -6.34 3.88 -2.02
CA ARG A 190 -6.10 2.99 -3.18
C ARG A 190 -5.98 1.53 -2.77
N ALA A 191 -5.25 1.24 -1.68
CA ALA A 191 -5.10 -0.13 -1.18
C ALA A 191 -6.44 -0.71 -0.70
N MET A 192 -7.27 0.07 0.01
CA MET A 192 -8.60 -0.36 0.43
C MET A 192 -9.53 -0.62 -0.75
N ARG A 193 -9.56 0.27 -1.75
CA ARG A 193 -10.34 0.06 -2.99
C ARG A 193 -9.88 -1.20 -3.71
N ALA A 194 -8.55 -1.40 -3.86
CA ALA A 194 -8.00 -2.62 -4.46
C ALA A 194 -8.42 -3.88 -3.69
N MET A 195 -8.39 -3.83 -2.36
CA MET A 195 -8.82 -4.95 -1.52
C MET A 195 -10.32 -5.26 -1.70
N ILE A 196 -11.17 -4.25 -1.79
CA ILE A 196 -12.61 -4.42 -2.06
C ILE A 196 -12.82 -5.07 -3.43
N HIS A 197 -12.18 -4.57 -4.49
CA HIS A 197 -12.23 -5.18 -5.82
C HIS A 197 -11.75 -6.64 -5.82
N LEU A 198 -10.69 -6.97 -5.06
CA LEU A 198 -10.23 -8.35 -4.90
C LEU A 198 -11.29 -9.24 -4.24
N THR A 199 -12.01 -8.74 -3.24
CA THR A 199 -13.10 -9.51 -2.59
C THR A 199 -14.28 -9.73 -3.52
N MET A 200 -14.60 -8.77 -4.39
CA MET A 200 -15.64 -8.89 -5.42
C MET A 200 -15.19 -9.73 -6.62
N GLY A 201 -13.89 -10.04 -6.72
CA GLY A 201 -13.31 -10.78 -7.84
C GLY A 201 -13.04 -9.93 -9.09
N GLU A 202 -13.03 -8.63 -8.96
CA GLU A 202 -12.73 -7.63 -9.99
C GLU A 202 -11.21 -7.39 -10.00
N THR A 203 -10.47 -8.37 -10.55
CA THR A 203 -9.02 -8.44 -10.40
C THR A 203 -8.27 -7.42 -11.25
N GLN A 204 -8.82 -6.97 -12.37
CA GLN A 204 -8.18 -5.99 -13.25
C GLN A 204 -8.26 -4.57 -12.63
N GLU A 205 -9.38 -4.23 -12.06
CA GLU A 205 -9.61 -2.98 -11.33
C GLU A 205 -8.67 -2.90 -10.11
N ALA A 206 -8.57 -4.00 -9.37
CA ALA A 206 -7.63 -4.13 -8.27
C ALA A 206 -6.18 -3.94 -8.74
N ARG A 207 -5.82 -4.52 -9.90
CA ARG A 207 -4.48 -4.40 -10.50
C ARG A 207 -4.15 -2.95 -10.85
N ALA A 208 -5.07 -2.24 -11.49
CA ALA A 208 -4.87 -0.84 -11.88
C ALA A 208 -4.61 0.09 -10.67
N LEU A 209 -5.22 -0.23 -9.51
CA LEU A 209 -4.96 0.47 -8.26
C LEU A 209 -3.64 0.02 -7.61
N ALA A 210 -3.36 -1.28 -7.60
CA ALA A 210 -2.16 -1.87 -7.02
C ALA A 210 -0.86 -1.36 -7.69
N ASP A 211 -0.87 -1.18 -9.01
CA ASP A 211 0.29 -0.65 -9.74
C ASP A 211 0.61 0.82 -9.41
N LYS A 212 -0.34 1.55 -8.80
CA LYS A 212 -0.15 2.93 -8.32
C LYS A 212 0.27 3.00 -6.84
N LEU A 213 0.43 1.85 -6.16
CA LEU A 213 0.90 1.81 -4.78
C LEU A 213 2.43 1.87 -4.73
N ASP A 214 2.94 2.83 -3.98
CA ASP A 214 4.38 2.98 -3.75
C ASP A 214 4.73 2.48 -2.35
N LEU A 215 5.30 1.28 -2.28
CA LEU A 215 5.70 0.65 -1.02
C LEU A 215 6.86 1.40 -0.35
N GLY A 216 7.72 2.06 -1.12
CA GLY A 216 8.88 2.79 -0.60
C GLY A 216 8.52 4.08 0.13
N LYS A 217 7.40 4.71 -0.24
CA LYS A 217 6.91 5.94 0.41
C LYS A 217 6.17 5.71 1.71
N GLN A 218 5.82 4.45 2.02
CA GLN A 218 5.13 4.12 3.27
C GLN A 218 6.14 4.02 4.41
N GLN A 219 6.07 4.97 5.34
CA GLN A 219 6.95 5.01 6.50
C GLN A 219 6.54 3.99 7.56
N GLU A 220 5.23 3.75 7.72
CA GLU A 220 4.72 2.81 8.69
C GLU A 220 4.89 1.36 8.21
N PRO A 221 5.61 0.50 8.96
CA PRO A 221 5.90 -0.87 8.56
C PRO A 221 4.63 -1.70 8.31
N LYS A 222 3.63 -1.62 9.19
CA LYS A 222 2.38 -2.38 9.05
C LYS A 222 1.59 -1.99 7.81
N THR A 223 1.47 -0.71 7.53
CA THR A 223 0.82 -0.20 6.31
C THR A 223 1.56 -0.65 5.06
N ARG A 224 2.89 -0.67 5.08
CA ARG A 224 3.71 -1.19 3.97
C ARG A 224 3.45 -2.66 3.71
N VAL A 225 3.39 -3.48 4.77
CA VAL A 225 3.05 -4.91 4.67
C VAL A 225 1.66 -5.12 4.09
N MET A 226 0.66 -4.36 4.55
CA MET A 226 -0.70 -4.40 4.04
C MET A 226 -0.74 -4.07 2.53
N PHE A 227 -0.05 -3.01 2.11
CA PHE A 227 0.02 -2.63 0.69
C PHE A 227 0.70 -3.71 -0.14
N ALA A 228 1.80 -4.29 0.36
CA ALA A 228 2.49 -5.38 -0.30
C ALA A 228 1.59 -6.61 -0.47
N ALA A 229 0.82 -6.96 0.56
CA ALA A 229 -0.10 -8.09 0.51
C ALA A 229 -1.22 -7.86 -0.53
N VAL A 230 -1.86 -6.68 -0.52
CA VAL A 230 -2.92 -6.33 -1.47
C VAL A 230 -2.39 -6.28 -2.90
N ALA A 231 -1.27 -5.60 -3.13
CA ALA A 231 -0.67 -5.48 -4.45
C ALA A 231 -0.25 -6.84 -5.00
N SER A 232 0.38 -7.67 -4.18
CA SER A 232 0.81 -9.01 -4.58
C SER A 232 -0.35 -9.94 -4.91
N GLU A 233 -1.47 -9.88 -4.17
CA GLU A 233 -2.67 -10.64 -4.52
C GLU A 233 -3.24 -10.19 -5.87
N ALA A 234 -3.31 -8.89 -6.13
CA ALA A 234 -3.76 -8.36 -7.41
C ALA A 234 -2.85 -8.79 -8.57
N TRP A 235 -1.52 -8.71 -8.39
CA TRP A 235 -0.55 -9.18 -9.38
C TRP A 235 -0.64 -10.69 -9.64
N ALA A 236 -0.75 -11.48 -8.59
CA ALA A 236 -0.88 -12.94 -8.70
C ALA A 236 -2.12 -13.33 -9.50
N ARG A 237 -3.28 -12.73 -9.20
CA ARG A 237 -4.56 -13.04 -9.85
C ARG A 237 -4.69 -12.49 -11.26
N THR A 238 -3.72 -11.69 -11.72
CA THR A 238 -3.66 -11.09 -13.06
C THR A 238 -2.43 -11.51 -13.87
N GLY A 239 -1.78 -12.62 -13.50
CA GLY A 239 -0.71 -13.24 -14.28
C GLY A 239 0.71 -12.77 -13.92
N ALA A 240 0.90 -11.82 -13.01
CA ALA A 240 2.22 -11.37 -12.56
C ALA A 240 2.70 -12.11 -11.30
N GLY A 241 2.53 -13.44 -11.26
CA GLY A 241 2.79 -14.28 -10.08
C GLY A 241 4.23 -14.18 -9.56
N ARG A 242 5.24 -14.10 -10.44
CA ARG A 242 6.63 -13.98 -10.02
C ARG A 242 6.88 -12.67 -9.26
N LYS A 243 6.37 -11.54 -9.78
CA LYS A 243 6.44 -10.24 -9.11
C LYS A 243 5.80 -10.29 -7.72
N ALA A 244 4.65 -10.98 -7.61
CA ALA A 244 3.95 -11.17 -6.36
C ALA A 244 4.78 -11.95 -5.33
N VAL A 245 5.38 -13.08 -5.73
CA VAL A 245 6.25 -13.88 -4.86
C VAL A 245 7.45 -13.06 -4.41
N ASP A 246 8.17 -12.42 -5.34
CA ASP A 246 9.37 -11.64 -5.04
C ASP A 246 9.09 -10.47 -4.06
N THR A 247 7.90 -9.86 -4.17
CA THR A 247 7.49 -8.79 -3.24
C THR A 247 7.16 -9.36 -1.86
N LEU A 248 6.40 -10.47 -1.79
CA LEU A 248 6.01 -11.07 -0.51
C LEU A 248 7.19 -11.69 0.24
N ASP A 249 8.22 -12.15 -0.46
CA ASP A 249 9.43 -12.70 0.15
C ASP A 249 10.23 -11.67 0.96
N LEU A 250 9.98 -10.37 0.73
CA LEU A 250 10.58 -9.29 1.53
C LEU A 250 10.01 -9.22 2.96
N PHE A 251 8.85 -9.82 3.21
CA PHE A 251 8.15 -9.76 4.50
C PHE A 251 8.06 -11.16 5.12
N ASN A 252 8.36 -11.28 6.41
CA ASN A 252 8.22 -12.55 7.14
C ASN A 252 6.85 -12.59 7.84
N PRO A 253 5.91 -13.47 7.42
CA PRO A 253 4.60 -13.55 8.07
C PRO A 253 4.65 -14.11 9.50
N GLU A 254 5.74 -14.78 9.88
CA GLU A 254 5.91 -15.35 11.22
C GLU A 254 6.61 -14.38 12.20
N ALA A 255 6.88 -13.14 11.80
CA ALA A 255 7.41 -12.14 12.71
C ALA A 255 6.36 -11.73 13.75
N ASP A 256 6.80 -11.49 15.00
CA ASP A 256 5.91 -11.25 16.15
C ASP A 256 5.04 -9.98 15.99
N ASP A 257 5.51 -9.01 15.24
CA ASP A 257 4.83 -7.74 14.98
C ASP A 257 3.73 -7.82 13.90
N MET A 258 3.61 -8.96 13.20
CA MET A 258 2.65 -9.12 12.10
C MET A 258 1.19 -9.21 12.56
N GLY A 259 0.90 -9.76 13.75
CA GLY A 259 -0.45 -9.80 14.30
C GLY A 259 -1.50 -10.28 13.29
N GLU A 260 -2.52 -9.45 13.07
CA GLU A 260 -3.63 -9.72 12.13
C GLU A 260 -3.18 -9.77 10.65
N LEU A 261 -2.08 -9.10 10.29
CA LEU A 261 -1.56 -9.11 8.93
C LEU A 261 -0.98 -10.47 8.53
N ARG A 262 -0.66 -11.34 9.49
CA ARG A 262 -0.18 -12.71 9.24
C ARG A 262 -1.13 -13.49 8.34
N ALA A 263 -2.42 -13.45 8.65
CA ALA A 263 -3.42 -14.12 7.83
C ALA A 263 -3.49 -13.55 6.42
N GLN A 264 -3.45 -12.24 6.28
CA GLN A 264 -3.47 -11.56 4.99
C GLN A 264 -2.23 -11.88 4.15
N LEU A 265 -1.04 -11.88 4.76
CA LEU A 265 0.21 -12.27 4.08
C LEU A 265 0.16 -13.72 3.58
N TRP A 266 -0.30 -14.66 4.41
CA TRP A 266 -0.43 -16.06 4.00
C TRP A 266 -1.48 -16.25 2.91
N ARG A 267 -2.60 -15.51 2.97
CA ARG A 267 -3.60 -15.47 1.90
C ARG A 267 -3.00 -15.00 0.58
N SER A 268 -2.31 -13.87 0.58
CA SER A 268 -1.69 -13.32 -0.64
C SER A 268 -0.60 -14.24 -1.19
N ARG A 269 0.18 -14.91 -0.32
CA ARG A 269 1.15 -15.96 -0.71
C ARG A 269 0.48 -17.17 -1.36
N ALA A 270 -0.69 -17.61 -0.86
CA ALA A 270 -1.41 -18.72 -1.46
C ALA A 270 -1.77 -18.42 -2.93
N PHE A 271 -2.25 -17.21 -3.22
CA PHE A 271 -2.51 -16.79 -4.60
C PHE A 271 -1.21 -16.64 -5.41
N ALA A 272 -0.15 -16.08 -4.83
CA ALA A 272 1.12 -15.89 -5.51
C ALA A 272 1.78 -17.22 -5.89
N TYR A 273 1.82 -18.20 -4.97
CA TYR A 273 2.33 -19.55 -5.24
C TYR A 273 1.47 -20.29 -6.27
N ALA A 274 0.14 -20.12 -6.21
CA ALA A 274 -0.75 -20.67 -7.21
C ALA A 274 -0.46 -20.13 -8.62
N ALA A 275 -0.24 -18.83 -8.74
CA ALA A 275 0.06 -18.17 -10.02
C ALA A 275 1.41 -18.62 -10.63
N VAL A 276 2.35 -19.13 -9.83
CA VAL A 276 3.63 -19.68 -10.31
C VAL A 276 3.67 -21.22 -10.27
N ASN A 277 2.52 -21.88 -10.00
CA ASN A 277 2.38 -23.33 -9.88
C ASN A 277 3.30 -23.98 -8.83
N ASP A 278 3.67 -23.27 -7.77
CA ASP A 278 4.44 -23.81 -6.64
C ASP A 278 3.51 -24.57 -5.68
N THR A 279 3.37 -25.87 -5.91
CA THR A 279 2.50 -26.76 -5.11
C THR A 279 2.95 -26.86 -3.64
N LYS A 280 4.27 -26.84 -3.36
CA LYS A 280 4.80 -26.86 -2.00
C LYS A 280 4.50 -25.56 -1.26
N GLY A 281 4.64 -24.42 -1.94
CA GLY A 281 4.27 -23.11 -1.43
C GLY A 281 2.79 -23.02 -1.12
N ILE A 282 1.91 -23.50 -2.03
CA ILE A 282 0.46 -23.55 -1.82
C ILE A 282 0.13 -24.35 -0.56
N ALA A 283 0.64 -25.59 -0.45
CA ALA A 283 0.36 -26.46 0.69
C ALA A 283 0.79 -25.82 2.02
N ARG A 284 1.98 -25.18 2.05
CA ARG A 284 2.48 -24.44 3.21
C ARG A 284 1.55 -23.28 3.56
N ALA A 285 1.14 -22.47 2.59
CA ALA A 285 0.30 -21.30 2.83
C ALA A 285 -1.10 -21.69 3.33
N VAL A 286 -1.72 -22.71 2.72
CA VAL A 286 -3.02 -23.25 3.11
C VAL A 286 -2.96 -23.83 4.52
N LYS A 287 -1.91 -24.61 4.85
CA LYS A 287 -1.68 -25.13 6.21
C LYS A 287 -1.57 -24.00 7.23
N LYS A 288 -0.76 -22.97 6.96
CA LYS A 288 -0.59 -21.82 7.85
C LYS A 288 -1.88 -21.03 8.06
N LEU A 289 -2.68 -20.83 7.01
CA LEU A 289 -4.00 -20.23 7.12
C LEU A 289 -4.94 -21.06 7.99
N SER A 290 -4.90 -22.40 7.85
CA SER A 290 -5.73 -23.28 8.67
C SER A 290 -5.34 -23.29 10.15
N GLU A 291 -4.05 -23.10 10.46
CA GLU A 291 -3.54 -22.96 11.83
C GLU A 291 -4.00 -21.64 12.47
N ILE A 292 -4.10 -20.55 11.68
CA ILE A 292 -4.58 -19.25 12.17
C ILE A 292 -6.10 -19.27 12.35
N ASN A 293 -6.84 -19.61 11.31
CA ASN A 293 -8.29 -19.72 11.32
C ASN A 293 -8.77 -20.61 10.15
N PRO A 294 -9.27 -21.82 10.43
CA PRO A 294 -9.72 -22.73 9.38
C PRO A 294 -10.83 -22.18 8.49
N HIS A 295 -11.67 -21.28 9.01
CA HIS A 295 -12.74 -20.66 8.22
C HIS A 295 -12.24 -19.80 7.06
N LEU A 296 -10.99 -19.31 7.13
CA LEU A 296 -10.36 -18.56 6.03
C LEU A 296 -10.21 -19.41 4.76
N LEU A 297 -10.16 -20.74 4.88
CA LEU A 297 -10.07 -21.63 3.73
C LEU A 297 -11.34 -21.63 2.87
N GLY A 298 -12.48 -21.22 3.44
CA GLY A 298 -13.75 -21.10 2.71
C GLY A 298 -13.68 -20.12 1.51
N MET A 299 -12.76 -19.17 1.56
CA MET A 299 -12.56 -18.25 0.44
C MET A 299 -11.94 -18.89 -0.82
N PHE A 300 -11.30 -20.05 -0.68
CA PHE A 300 -10.68 -20.78 -1.77
C PHE A 300 -11.55 -21.90 -2.32
N VAL A 301 -12.59 -22.32 -1.60
CA VAL A 301 -13.43 -23.47 -1.96
C VAL A 301 -14.72 -23.00 -2.60
N GLY A 302 -15.01 -23.51 -3.81
CA GLY A 302 -16.27 -23.22 -4.50
C GLY A 302 -16.39 -21.86 -5.16
N GLN A 303 -15.30 -21.10 -5.27
CA GLN A 303 -15.29 -19.83 -5.99
C GLN A 303 -14.78 -20.00 -7.44
N LYS A 304 -15.54 -19.45 -8.40
CA LYS A 304 -15.27 -19.62 -9.85
C LYS A 304 -13.94 -19.05 -10.34
N LYS A 305 -13.27 -18.19 -9.57
CA LYS A 305 -12.06 -17.45 -9.99
C LYS A 305 -10.81 -17.83 -9.18
N VAL A 306 -10.84 -18.94 -8.45
CA VAL A 306 -9.67 -19.44 -7.70
C VAL A 306 -8.90 -20.43 -8.58
N HIS A 307 -7.57 -20.39 -8.47
CA HIS A 307 -6.70 -21.30 -9.21
C HIS A 307 -6.98 -22.76 -8.82
N PRO A 308 -7.10 -23.71 -9.78
CA PRO A 308 -7.50 -25.09 -9.48
C PRO A 308 -6.60 -25.82 -8.47
N LEU A 309 -5.28 -25.58 -8.50
CA LEU A 309 -4.33 -26.16 -7.53
C LEU A 309 -4.59 -25.65 -6.12
N LEU A 310 -4.88 -24.36 -5.95
CA LEU A 310 -5.17 -23.76 -4.67
C LEU A 310 -6.51 -24.26 -4.12
N GLU A 311 -7.54 -24.34 -4.96
CA GLU A 311 -8.84 -24.88 -4.56
C GLU A 311 -8.73 -26.36 -4.12
N ARG A 312 -8.00 -27.17 -4.89
CA ARG A 312 -7.78 -28.59 -4.55
C ARG A 312 -7.12 -28.75 -3.19
N GLU A 313 -6.04 -28.01 -2.94
CA GLU A 313 -5.31 -28.09 -1.68
C GLU A 313 -6.16 -27.61 -0.49
N ALA A 314 -6.85 -26.48 -0.63
CA ALA A 314 -7.75 -25.96 0.38
C ALA A 314 -8.89 -26.96 0.70
N ARG A 315 -9.48 -27.57 -0.34
CA ARG A 315 -10.54 -28.58 -0.17
C ARG A 315 -10.04 -29.83 0.58
N GLN A 316 -8.82 -30.29 0.30
CA GLN A 316 -8.23 -31.42 1.02
C GLN A 316 -8.05 -31.13 2.51
N VAL A 317 -7.57 -29.93 2.86
CA VAL A 317 -7.39 -29.53 4.26
C VAL A 317 -8.74 -29.39 4.96
N VAL A 318 -9.73 -28.75 4.33
CA VAL A 318 -11.09 -28.61 4.87
C VAL A 318 -11.73 -29.97 5.15
N MET A 319 -11.58 -30.95 4.23
CA MET A 319 -12.06 -32.32 4.42
C MET A 319 -11.36 -33.05 5.57
N LYS A 320 -10.02 -32.90 5.67
CA LYS A 320 -9.25 -33.53 6.76
C LYS A 320 -9.64 -33.01 8.15
N MET A 321 -10.04 -31.73 8.22
CA MET A 321 -10.45 -31.06 9.46
C MET A 321 -11.93 -31.28 9.82
N ASN A 322 -12.70 -32.02 9.01
CA ASN A 322 -14.15 -32.19 9.14
C ASN A 322 -14.92 -30.87 9.27
N ILE A 323 -14.40 -29.79 8.65
CA ILE A 323 -15.06 -28.49 8.62
C ILE A 323 -16.10 -28.55 7.51
N VAL A 324 -17.37 -28.65 7.90
CA VAL A 324 -18.47 -28.58 6.92
C VAL A 324 -18.51 -27.16 6.36
N PRO A 325 -18.26 -26.95 5.06
CA PRO A 325 -18.39 -25.62 4.48
C PRO A 325 -19.85 -25.17 4.63
N ARG A 326 -20.08 -24.09 5.36
CA ARG A 326 -21.40 -23.46 5.42
C ARG A 326 -21.80 -23.13 3.98
N LYS A 327 -22.84 -23.80 3.46
CA LYS A 327 -23.47 -23.43 2.19
C LYS A 327 -23.83 -21.96 2.30
N ILE A 328 -23.17 -21.10 1.54
CA ILE A 328 -23.62 -19.72 1.34
C ILE A 328 -24.91 -19.85 0.54
N VAL A 329 -26.02 -19.79 1.24
CA VAL A 329 -27.34 -19.71 0.61
C VAL A 329 -27.40 -18.33 -0.04
N ARG A 330 -27.10 -18.28 -1.35
CA ARG A 330 -27.41 -17.11 -2.16
C ARG A 330 -28.93 -16.94 -2.16
N GLN A 331 -29.44 -16.02 -1.36
CA GLN A 331 -30.78 -15.49 -1.59
C GLN A 331 -30.75 -14.83 -2.99
N LYS A 332 -31.43 -15.47 -3.93
CA LYS A 332 -31.85 -14.83 -5.18
C LYS A 332 -32.85 -13.73 -4.78
N MET A 333 -32.42 -12.49 -4.87
CA MET A 333 -33.33 -11.37 -5.08
C MET A 333 -33.53 -11.16 -6.59
#